data_12e9d16a8090626375a4ee181458d641
#
_entry.id   12e9d16a8090626375a4ee181458d641
#
_cell.length_a   1.000
_cell.length_b   1.000
_cell.length_c   1.000
_cell.angle_alpha   90.00
_cell.angle_beta   90.00
_cell.angle_gamma   90.00
#
_symmetry.space_group_name_H-M   'P 1'
#
loop_
_entity.id
_entity.type
_entity.pdbx_description
1 polymer ?
#
loop_
_entity_poly.entity_id
_entity_poly.type
_entity_poly.pdbx_seq_one_letter_code
_entity_poly.pdbx_strand_id
1 'polypeptide(L)'
;DEAKQLQLSMLPKQLPSVPHLDIAVFMKTATEVGGDYYDFHVHMDGTLTVILGDATGHGMMSGMMVSIMKSLFMSDRTNKELKPFFENANEAIKDMQLGRLMMALTCVQISNNKIITTNAGMPPLFIYRKNSQTIEEVVINNMPLGSMKGIVYNIKEISIDRGDKLLLMRDGF
;
A
#
# COMPACT_ATOMS: atom_id res chain seq x y z
N ASP A 1 1.17 -19.74 -17.70
CA ASP A 1 1.57 -18.36 -17.91
C ASP A 1 2.58 -17.97 -16.81
N GLU A 2 3.87 -18.11 -17.18
CA GLU A 2 5.00 -17.95 -16.24
C GLU A 2 5.07 -16.54 -15.62
N ALA A 3 4.76 -15.50 -16.38
CA ALA A 3 4.81 -14.12 -15.89
C ALA A 3 3.79 -13.88 -14.77
N LYS A 4 2.59 -14.42 -14.90
CA LYS A 4 1.55 -14.35 -13.87
C LYS A 4 1.96 -15.11 -12.61
N GLN A 5 2.52 -16.30 -12.77
CA GLN A 5 3.01 -17.08 -11.61
C GLN A 5 4.14 -16.36 -10.89
N LEU A 6 5.07 -15.76 -11.64
CA LEU A 6 6.15 -14.97 -11.05
C LEU A 6 5.59 -13.77 -10.27
N GLN A 7 4.65 -13.03 -10.83
CA GLN A 7 4.02 -11.90 -10.13
C GLN A 7 3.31 -12.34 -8.86
N LEU A 8 2.51 -13.41 -8.92
CA LEU A 8 1.83 -13.95 -7.73
C LEU A 8 2.81 -14.43 -6.67
N SER A 9 3.99 -14.91 -7.07
CA SER A 9 5.04 -15.31 -6.14
C SER A 9 5.67 -14.14 -5.35
N MET A 10 5.50 -12.91 -5.84
CA MET A 10 5.96 -11.70 -5.15
C MET A 10 5.03 -11.26 -4.02
N LEU A 11 3.78 -11.72 -4.03
CA LEU A 11 2.82 -11.44 -2.97
C LEU A 11 3.13 -12.25 -1.72
N PRO A 12 2.75 -11.78 -0.53
CA PRO A 12 2.92 -12.54 0.71
C PRO A 12 2.23 -13.91 0.64
N LYS A 13 2.97 -14.96 0.96
CA LYS A 13 2.44 -16.34 1.00
C LYS A 13 1.60 -16.62 2.24
N GLN A 14 1.81 -15.85 3.28
CA GLN A 14 1.12 -15.97 4.57
C GLN A 14 0.82 -14.59 5.12
N LEU A 15 -0.34 -14.47 5.78
CA LEU A 15 -0.67 -13.26 6.50
C LEU A 15 0.17 -13.17 7.78
N PRO A 16 0.64 -11.96 8.16
CA PRO A 16 1.36 -11.79 9.41
C PRO A 16 0.45 -12.06 10.60
N SER A 17 1.01 -12.65 11.66
CA SER A 17 0.32 -12.80 12.94
C SER A 17 0.75 -11.66 13.87
N VAL A 18 -0.20 -10.82 14.24
CA VAL A 18 0.01 -9.71 15.19
C VAL A 18 -1.02 -9.85 16.31
N PRO A 19 -0.62 -9.88 17.60
CA PRO A 19 -1.50 -10.26 18.71
C PRO A 19 -2.82 -9.47 18.85
N HIS A 20 -2.87 -8.27 18.31
CA HIS A 20 -4.02 -7.36 18.46
C HIS A 20 -4.81 -7.12 17.17
N LEU A 21 -4.45 -7.82 16.09
CA LEU A 21 -5.04 -7.61 14.78
C LEU A 21 -5.51 -8.92 14.18
N ASP A 22 -6.75 -8.89 13.67
CA ASP A 22 -7.25 -9.89 12.73
C ASP A 22 -7.09 -9.33 11.32
N ILE A 23 -6.40 -10.07 10.45
CA ILE A 23 -6.07 -9.62 9.11
C ILE A 23 -6.74 -10.54 8.10
N ALA A 24 -7.45 -9.96 7.15
CA ALA A 24 -8.00 -10.67 6.01
C ALA A 24 -7.61 -9.96 4.71
N VAL A 25 -7.30 -10.73 3.69
CA VAL A 25 -7.00 -10.24 2.35
C VAL A 25 -7.90 -10.94 1.36
N PHE A 26 -8.49 -10.17 0.48
CA PHE A 26 -9.20 -10.68 -0.68
C PHE A 26 -8.58 -10.11 -1.94
N MET A 27 -8.16 -10.97 -2.85
CA MET A 27 -7.63 -10.59 -4.15
C MET A 27 -8.19 -11.51 -5.22
N LYS A 28 -8.83 -10.94 -6.22
CA LYS A 28 -9.26 -11.64 -7.41
C LYS A 28 -8.43 -11.19 -8.59
N THR A 29 -7.49 -12.02 -9.01
CA THR A 29 -6.65 -11.71 -10.16
C THR A 29 -7.43 -11.82 -11.46
N ALA A 30 -7.20 -10.86 -12.36
CA ALA A 30 -7.62 -10.98 -13.75
C ALA A 30 -6.91 -12.17 -14.44
N THR A 31 -7.31 -12.48 -15.66
CA THR A 31 -6.72 -13.56 -16.46
C THR A 31 -5.27 -13.28 -16.87
N GLU A 32 -4.86 -12.01 -16.88
CA GLU A 32 -3.52 -11.54 -17.24
C GLU A 32 -2.68 -11.12 -16.03
N VAL A 33 -1.42 -10.78 -16.26
CA VAL A 33 -0.55 -10.12 -15.28
C VAL A 33 -1.19 -8.79 -14.89
N GLY A 34 -1.43 -8.57 -13.59
CA GLY A 34 -2.10 -7.38 -13.07
C GLY A 34 -1.13 -6.35 -12.49
N GLY A 35 -1.68 -5.18 -12.15
CA GLY A 35 -0.98 -4.10 -11.44
C GLY A 35 -1.09 -4.17 -9.92
N ASP A 36 -1.89 -5.11 -9.40
CA ASP A 36 -2.17 -5.22 -7.98
C ASP A 36 -0.95 -5.67 -7.17
N TYR A 37 -0.71 -4.98 -6.08
CA TYR A 37 0.35 -5.29 -5.13
C TYR A 37 -0.10 -5.06 -3.71
N TYR A 38 0.22 -5.97 -2.81
CA TYR A 38 0.13 -5.74 -1.37
C TYR A 38 1.29 -6.43 -0.66
N ASP A 39 1.67 -5.89 0.49
CA ASP A 39 2.72 -6.47 1.31
C ASP A 39 2.58 -6.06 2.78
N PHE A 40 3.33 -6.73 3.64
CA PHE A 40 3.34 -6.51 5.07
C PHE A 40 4.76 -6.48 5.62
N HIS A 41 4.96 -5.75 6.69
CA HIS A 41 6.15 -5.86 7.52
C HIS A 41 5.78 -5.69 8.99
N VAL A 42 6.17 -6.64 9.83
CA VAL A 42 6.02 -6.57 11.29
C VAL A 42 7.33 -6.06 11.87
N HIS A 43 7.29 -4.88 12.49
CA HIS A 43 8.44 -4.29 13.16
C HIS A 43 8.72 -4.98 14.50
N MET A 44 9.93 -4.82 15.03
CA MET A 44 10.34 -5.42 16.29
C MET A 44 9.51 -4.98 17.50
N ASP A 45 8.92 -3.77 17.45
CA ASP A 45 8.02 -3.25 18.47
C ASP A 45 6.55 -3.68 18.29
N GLY A 46 6.26 -4.55 17.34
CA GLY A 46 4.93 -5.06 17.03
C GLY A 46 4.09 -4.17 16.10
N THR A 47 4.60 -3.03 15.66
CA THR A 47 3.91 -2.21 14.64
C THR A 47 3.83 -2.99 13.34
N LEU A 48 2.63 -3.02 12.73
CA LEU A 48 2.42 -3.61 11.41
C LEU A 48 2.39 -2.52 10.34
N THR A 49 3.25 -2.62 9.36
CA THR A 49 3.16 -1.85 8.11
C THR A 49 2.40 -2.66 7.07
N VAL A 50 1.36 -2.07 6.51
CA VAL A 50 0.58 -2.62 5.39
C VAL A 50 0.72 -1.69 4.21
N ILE A 51 0.99 -2.25 3.05
CA ILE A 51 1.08 -1.52 1.79
C ILE A 51 0.13 -2.16 0.77
N LEU A 52 -0.62 -1.34 0.06
CA LEU A 52 -1.52 -1.74 -1.02
C LEU A 52 -1.31 -0.80 -2.20
N GLY A 53 -1.13 -1.35 -3.38
CA GLY A 53 -0.87 -0.56 -4.57
C GLY A 53 -1.51 -1.11 -5.83
N ASP A 54 -1.61 -0.24 -6.81
CA ASP A 54 -2.08 -0.56 -8.16
C ASP A 54 -1.24 0.20 -9.20
N ALA A 55 -0.57 -0.56 -10.05
CA ALA A 55 0.23 -0.01 -11.14
C ALA A 55 -0.68 0.39 -12.31
N THR A 56 -0.40 1.53 -12.93
CA THR A 56 -1.13 1.92 -14.14
C THR A 56 -0.92 0.92 -15.30
N GLY A 57 -1.96 0.71 -16.08
CA GLY A 57 -1.93 -0.19 -17.23
C GLY A 57 -2.20 -1.65 -16.86
N HIS A 58 -1.85 -2.55 -17.79
CA HIS A 58 -2.08 -3.99 -17.65
C HIS A 58 -0.94 -4.79 -18.30
N GLY A 59 -0.91 -6.06 -18.02
CA GLY A 59 0.06 -6.97 -18.62
C GLY A 59 1.47 -6.79 -18.06
N MET A 60 2.47 -7.05 -18.89
CA MET A 60 3.88 -7.09 -18.48
C MET A 60 4.37 -5.77 -17.86
N MET A 61 3.92 -4.63 -18.37
CA MET A 61 4.35 -3.32 -17.89
C MET A 61 3.92 -3.06 -16.45
N SER A 62 2.67 -3.37 -16.12
CA SER A 62 2.18 -3.26 -14.75
C SER A 62 2.87 -4.26 -13.82
N GLY A 63 3.12 -5.49 -14.28
CA GLY A 63 3.91 -6.48 -13.53
C GLY A 63 5.35 -6.03 -13.24
N MET A 64 5.99 -5.33 -14.19
CA MET A 64 7.30 -4.73 -13.97
C MET A 64 7.25 -3.66 -12.89
N MET A 65 6.23 -2.78 -12.90
CA MET A 65 6.06 -1.76 -11.84
C MET A 65 5.84 -2.40 -10.47
N VAL A 66 5.06 -3.49 -10.39
CA VAL A 66 4.90 -4.27 -9.14
C VAL A 66 6.26 -4.77 -8.63
N SER A 67 7.12 -5.28 -9.51
CA SER A 67 8.46 -5.75 -9.15
C SER A 67 9.35 -4.62 -8.63
N ILE A 68 9.30 -3.46 -9.26
CA ILE A 68 10.00 -2.25 -8.82
C ILE A 68 9.50 -1.83 -7.43
N MET A 69 8.19 -1.74 -7.24
CA MET A 69 7.59 -1.35 -5.95
C MET A 69 7.94 -2.35 -4.84
N LYS A 70 7.87 -3.65 -5.13
CA LYS A 70 8.31 -4.71 -4.20
C LYS A 70 9.76 -4.50 -3.77
N SER A 71 10.64 -4.21 -4.71
CA SER A 71 12.07 -3.97 -4.41
C SER A 71 12.27 -2.73 -3.54
N LEU A 72 11.60 -1.63 -3.86
CA LEU A 72 11.65 -0.38 -3.08
C LEU A 72 11.12 -0.61 -1.65
N PHE A 73 10.01 -1.31 -1.50
CA PHE A 73 9.47 -1.64 -0.18
C PHE A 73 10.40 -2.54 0.61
N MET A 74 10.91 -3.62 0.02
CA MET A 74 11.83 -4.56 0.68
C MET A 74 13.11 -3.89 1.17
N SER A 75 13.63 -2.92 0.44
CA SER A 75 14.86 -2.20 0.79
C SER A 75 14.69 -1.23 1.96
N ASP A 76 13.48 -0.69 2.16
CA ASP A 76 13.21 0.35 3.18
C ASP A 76 12.19 -0.04 4.25
N ARG A 77 11.63 -1.26 4.17
CA ARG A 77 10.51 -1.71 5.05
C ARG A 77 10.79 -1.64 6.55
N THR A 78 12.04 -1.66 6.96
CA THR A 78 12.44 -1.53 8.37
C THR A 78 12.40 -0.11 8.89
N ASN A 79 12.40 0.88 7.98
CA ASN A 79 12.21 2.28 8.32
C ASN A 79 10.71 2.55 8.55
N LYS A 80 10.38 3.27 9.62
CA LYS A 80 8.99 3.61 9.95
C LYS A 80 8.55 4.96 9.38
N GLU A 81 9.42 5.68 8.73
CA GLU A 81 9.10 7.01 8.20
C GLU A 81 8.46 6.90 6.82
N LEU A 82 7.14 6.98 6.77
CA LEU A 82 6.36 6.84 5.52
C LEU A 82 6.63 7.97 4.52
N LYS A 83 6.78 9.19 5.02
CA LYS A 83 7.00 10.36 4.14
C LYS A 83 8.25 10.24 3.29
N PRO A 84 9.47 10.06 3.85
CA PRO A 84 10.67 9.89 3.04
C PRO A 84 10.60 8.63 2.16
N PHE A 85 9.97 7.56 2.62
CA PHE A 85 9.78 6.37 1.78
C PHE A 85 8.98 6.68 0.51
N PHE A 86 7.85 7.37 0.62
CA PHE A 86 7.02 7.76 -0.53
C PHE A 86 7.75 8.75 -1.45
N GLU A 87 8.41 9.74 -0.88
CA GLU A 87 9.18 10.75 -1.63
C GLU A 87 10.32 10.09 -2.40
N ASN A 88 11.11 9.24 -1.76
CA ASN A 88 12.21 8.52 -2.41
C ASN A 88 11.70 7.53 -3.48
N ALA A 89 10.62 6.81 -3.21
CA ALA A 89 10.01 5.90 -4.20
C ALA A 89 9.49 6.67 -5.42
N ASN A 90 8.86 7.83 -5.21
CA ASN A 90 8.41 8.72 -6.28
C ASN A 90 9.56 9.16 -7.18
N GLU A 91 10.64 9.67 -6.59
CA GLU A 91 11.83 10.11 -7.33
C GLU A 91 12.47 8.94 -8.09
N ALA A 92 12.63 7.79 -7.44
CA ALA A 92 13.23 6.61 -8.06
C ALA A 92 12.43 6.14 -9.30
N ILE A 93 11.10 6.03 -9.18
CA ILE A 93 10.25 5.64 -10.29
C ILE A 93 10.29 6.67 -11.42
N LYS A 94 10.27 7.97 -11.06
CA LYS A 94 10.34 9.04 -12.06
C LYS A 94 11.67 9.08 -12.80
N ASP A 95 12.78 8.86 -12.10
CA ASP A 95 14.11 8.83 -12.68
C ASP A 95 14.36 7.64 -13.62
N MET A 96 13.61 6.54 -13.45
CA MET A 96 13.64 5.40 -14.38
C MET A 96 13.08 5.72 -15.76
N GLN A 97 12.39 6.85 -15.94
CA GLN A 97 11.83 7.31 -17.21
C GLN A 97 10.92 6.27 -17.91
N LEU A 98 10.06 5.62 -17.14
CA LEU A 98 9.16 4.55 -17.61
C LEU A 98 7.91 5.09 -18.36
N GLY A 99 8.01 6.26 -18.96
CA GLY A 99 6.93 6.87 -19.72
C GLY A 99 5.76 7.28 -18.83
N ARG A 100 4.58 6.69 -19.04
CA ARG A 100 3.35 6.96 -18.29
C ARG A 100 3.10 5.96 -17.16
N LEU A 101 4.06 5.08 -16.90
CA LEU A 101 3.91 4.07 -15.86
C LEU A 101 4.04 4.71 -14.48
N MET A 102 3.02 4.53 -13.65
CA MET A 102 2.92 5.09 -12.30
C MET A 102 2.44 4.01 -11.34
N MET A 103 2.62 4.24 -10.05
CA MET A 103 2.13 3.38 -8.98
C MET A 103 1.24 4.16 -8.03
N ALA A 104 -0.04 3.83 -8.00
CA ALA A 104 -0.89 4.25 -6.91
C ALA A 104 -0.57 3.41 -5.68
N LEU A 105 -0.45 4.03 -4.51
CA LEU A 105 0.01 3.35 -3.30
C LEU A 105 -0.65 3.92 -2.05
N THR A 106 -1.14 3.04 -1.18
CA THR A 106 -1.51 3.37 0.20
C THR A 106 -0.60 2.62 1.15
N CYS A 107 -0.13 3.29 2.18
CA CYS A 107 0.60 2.67 3.28
C CYS A 107 -0.04 3.03 4.62
N VAL A 108 -0.21 2.04 5.48
CA VAL A 108 -0.73 2.20 6.83
C VAL A 108 0.20 1.51 7.80
N GLN A 109 0.63 2.22 8.83
CA GLN A 109 1.31 1.63 9.98
C GLN A 109 0.34 1.57 11.15
N ILE A 110 0.16 0.38 11.69
CA ILE A 110 -0.81 0.10 12.75
C ILE A 110 -0.05 -0.26 14.03
N SER A 111 -0.28 0.51 15.06
CA SER A 111 0.13 0.22 16.43
C SER A 111 -1.10 0.03 17.33
N ASN A 112 -0.91 -0.19 18.64
CA ASN A 112 -2.02 -0.58 19.53
C ASN A 112 -3.18 0.42 19.59
N ASN A 113 -2.90 1.71 19.41
CA ASN A 113 -3.88 2.77 19.62
C ASN A 113 -3.93 3.82 18.52
N LYS A 114 -3.14 3.66 17.49
CA LYS A 114 -3.09 4.62 16.37
C LYS A 114 -2.67 3.99 15.06
N ILE A 115 -3.05 4.66 13.99
CA ILE A 115 -2.50 4.43 12.65
C ILE A 115 -1.79 5.69 12.17
N ILE A 116 -0.73 5.47 11.39
CA ILE A 116 -0.08 6.51 10.60
C ILE A 116 -0.22 6.08 9.14
N THR A 117 -0.73 6.96 8.31
CA THR A 117 -1.06 6.60 6.93
C THR A 117 -0.73 7.71 5.94
N THR A 118 -0.43 7.30 4.72
CA THR A 118 -0.33 8.17 3.55
C THR A 118 -0.87 7.44 2.33
N ASN A 119 -1.20 8.21 1.31
CA ASN A 119 -1.83 7.73 0.08
C ASN A 119 -1.26 8.49 -1.11
N ALA A 120 -0.99 7.78 -2.19
CA ALA A 120 -0.51 8.31 -3.47
C ALA A 120 -1.44 7.82 -4.60
N GLY A 121 -2.60 8.47 -4.76
CA GLY A 121 -3.53 8.18 -5.85
C GLY A 121 -4.43 6.95 -5.69
N MET A 122 -4.45 6.33 -4.51
CA MET A 122 -5.38 5.23 -4.19
C MET A 122 -6.72 5.78 -3.66
N PRO A 123 -7.79 4.97 -3.69
CA PRO A 123 -9.03 5.27 -2.98
C PRO A 123 -8.79 5.53 -1.49
N PRO A 124 -9.72 6.23 -0.82
CA PRO A 124 -9.62 6.48 0.61
C PRO A 124 -9.55 5.21 1.45
N LEU A 125 -8.90 5.31 2.60
CA LEU A 125 -9.00 4.34 3.68
C LEU A 125 -10.32 4.53 4.42
N PHE A 126 -11.03 3.46 4.74
CA PHE A 126 -12.23 3.51 5.57
C PHE A 126 -11.96 2.93 6.96
N ILE A 127 -12.50 3.60 7.98
CA ILE A 127 -12.45 3.13 9.36
C ILE A 127 -13.88 2.96 9.86
N TYR A 128 -14.27 1.73 10.18
CA TYR A 128 -15.48 1.49 10.94
C TYR A 128 -15.19 1.67 12.42
N ARG A 129 -15.87 2.62 13.04
CA ARG A 129 -15.78 2.94 14.47
C ARG A 129 -16.77 2.08 15.25
N LYS A 130 -16.26 1.12 16.03
CA LYS A 130 -17.13 0.22 16.80
C LYS A 130 -18.00 0.95 17.81
N ASN A 131 -17.46 1.94 18.52
CA ASN A 131 -18.17 2.62 19.60
C ASN A 131 -19.33 3.48 19.10
N SER A 132 -19.17 4.19 18.01
CA SER A 132 -20.19 5.04 17.39
C SER A 132 -21.00 4.33 16.31
N GLN A 133 -20.56 3.15 15.84
CA GLN A 133 -21.14 2.40 14.71
C GLN A 133 -21.19 3.24 13.41
N THR A 134 -20.18 4.06 13.22
CA THR A 134 -20.04 4.93 12.05
C THR A 134 -18.86 4.52 11.18
N ILE A 135 -18.92 4.90 9.90
CA ILE A 135 -17.81 4.76 8.95
C ILE A 135 -17.18 6.13 8.75
N GLU A 136 -15.89 6.19 8.95
CA GLU A 136 -15.05 7.36 8.69
C GLU A 136 -14.24 7.13 7.41
N GLU A 137 -14.29 8.08 6.51
CA GLU A 137 -13.50 8.10 5.28
C GLU A 137 -12.24 8.94 5.50
N VAL A 138 -11.07 8.34 5.30
CA VAL A 138 -9.79 9.03 5.44
C VAL A 138 -9.25 9.38 4.06
N VAL A 139 -9.43 10.63 3.68
CA VAL A 139 -8.99 11.14 2.38
C VAL A 139 -7.64 11.82 2.50
N ILE A 140 -6.68 11.40 1.67
CA ILE A 140 -5.37 12.04 1.51
C ILE A 140 -5.16 12.23 0.01
N ASN A 141 -5.17 13.47 -0.45
CA ASN A 141 -5.02 13.80 -1.86
C ASN A 141 -3.55 14.00 -2.21
N ASN A 142 -2.91 12.97 -2.71
CA ASN A 142 -1.59 13.02 -3.32
C ASN A 142 -1.62 12.34 -4.68
N MET A 143 -0.68 12.71 -5.55
CA MET A 143 -0.54 12.08 -6.85
C MET A 143 0.14 10.71 -6.76
N PRO A 144 -0.12 9.79 -7.70
CA PRO A 144 0.57 8.51 -7.78
C PRO A 144 2.09 8.69 -7.83
N LEU A 145 2.80 7.67 -7.33
CA LEU A 145 4.26 7.60 -7.43
C LEU A 145 4.70 7.57 -8.89
N GLY A 146 5.70 8.39 -9.23
CA GLY A 146 6.24 8.50 -10.58
C GLY A 146 5.48 9.47 -11.49
N SER A 147 4.46 10.18 -11.01
CA SER A 147 3.70 11.15 -11.82
C SER A 147 4.54 12.40 -12.14
N MET A 148 5.19 12.96 -11.14
CA MET A 148 6.08 14.12 -11.29
C MET A 148 7.14 14.14 -10.20
N LYS A 149 8.23 14.88 -10.43
CA LYS A 149 9.27 15.09 -9.41
C LYS A 149 8.81 16.06 -8.33
N GLY A 150 9.42 15.95 -7.15
CA GLY A 150 9.28 16.90 -6.06
C GLY A 150 7.92 16.87 -5.36
N ILE A 151 7.17 15.76 -5.44
CA ILE A 151 5.93 15.62 -4.68
C ILE A 151 6.26 15.51 -3.19
N VAL A 152 5.56 16.33 -2.40
CA VAL A 152 5.58 16.25 -0.93
C VAL A 152 4.34 15.46 -0.47
N TYR A 153 4.56 14.33 0.18
CA TYR A 153 3.48 13.46 0.65
C TYR A 153 2.99 13.85 2.04
N ASN A 154 1.69 14.00 2.18
CA ASN A 154 1.03 14.31 3.44
C ASN A 154 0.80 13.02 4.24
N ILE A 155 1.02 13.10 5.55
CA ILE A 155 0.83 12.01 6.50
C ILE A 155 -0.35 12.36 7.42
N LYS A 156 -1.19 11.37 7.72
CA LYS A 156 -2.21 11.48 8.77
C LYS A 156 -1.91 10.51 9.91
N GLU A 157 -2.08 10.99 11.14
CA GLU A 157 -2.11 10.17 12.33
C GLU A 157 -3.53 10.14 12.89
N ILE A 158 -4.06 8.95 13.14
CA ILE A 158 -5.45 8.76 13.56
C ILE A 158 -5.45 7.78 14.72
N SER A 159 -6.11 8.15 15.82
CA SER A 159 -6.35 7.25 16.95
C SER A 159 -7.35 6.16 16.58
N ILE A 160 -7.09 4.95 17.03
CA ILE A 160 -7.97 3.80 16.85
C ILE A 160 -8.27 3.15 18.20
N ASP A 161 -9.45 2.58 18.31
CA ASP A 161 -9.91 1.86 19.48
C ASP A 161 -10.05 0.36 19.20
N ARG A 162 -10.04 -0.42 20.27
CA ARG A 162 -10.25 -1.86 20.17
C ARG A 162 -11.63 -2.17 19.56
N GLY A 163 -11.63 -2.93 18.48
CA GLY A 163 -12.83 -3.31 17.74
C GLY A 163 -13.13 -2.42 16.55
N ASP A 164 -12.38 -1.34 16.33
CA ASP A 164 -12.41 -0.61 15.07
C ASP A 164 -11.92 -1.52 13.93
N LYS A 165 -12.41 -1.29 12.72
CA LYS A 165 -12.00 -2.04 11.53
C LYS A 165 -11.49 -1.09 10.47
N LEU A 166 -10.37 -1.44 9.86
CA LEU A 166 -9.80 -0.70 8.73
C LEU A 166 -10.05 -1.46 7.44
N LEU A 167 -10.45 -0.75 6.40
CA LEU A 167 -10.60 -1.29 5.06
C LEU A 167 -9.76 -0.48 4.08
N LEU A 168 -8.79 -1.16 3.47
CA LEU A 168 -8.04 -0.66 2.33
C LEU A 168 -8.56 -1.37 1.09
N MET A 169 -8.81 -0.62 0.02
CA MET A 169 -9.23 -1.19 -1.24
C MET A 169 -8.68 -0.40 -2.42
N ARG A 170 -8.61 -1.04 -3.58
CA ARG A 170 -8.36 -0.39 -4.84
C ARG A 170 -9.67 -0.13 -5.58
N ASP A 171 -9.62 0.62 -6.67
CA ASP A 171 -10.73 0.77 -7.60
C ASP A 171 -11.05 -0.59 -8.27
N GLY A 172 -12.31 -0.83 -8.55
CA GLY A 172 -12.78 -2.08 -9.17
C GLY A 172 -13.53 -3.03 -8.23
N PHE A 173 -13.95 -2.55 -7.08
CA PHE A 173 -14.97 -3.18 -6.24
C PHE A 173 -16.34 -2.60 -6.53
#